data_c3a53ce7e7f9c7dbc22d504ddca218e3
#
_entry.id   c3a53ce7e7f9c7dbc22d504ddca218e3
#
_cell.length_a   1.000
_cell.length_b   1.000
_cell.length_c   1.000
_cell.angle_alpha   90.00
_cell.angle_beta   90.00
_cell.angle_gamma   90.00
#
_symmetry.space_group_name_H-M   'P 1'
#
loop_
_entity.id
_entity.type
_entity.pdbx_description
1 polymer ?
#
loop_
_entity_poly.entity_id
_entity_poly.type
_entity_poly.pdbx_seq_one_letter_code
_entity_poly.pdbx_strand_id
1 'polypeptide(L)'
;WLVDAFQKIDNPNVELHIYGYGNFEKELIERARIDSRIKYLGTKSNKEIVEEQIKAHLLVNPRFTNAEFVKYSFPSKVMECMVSGTPLLTTCLPGMPMDYYPYVYMIEEETIDCLQKTISKLLQLPIEELHQKGNEAKRFVLENKNYKKQAEKLLTLLAKM
;
A
#
# COMPACT_ATOMS: atom_id res chain seq x y z
N TRP A 1 5.51 -7.79 11.56
CA TRP A 1 4.45 -8.41 10.77
C TRP A 1 4.81 -8.51 9.27
N LEU A 2 5.00 -7.39 8.52
CA LEU A 2 5.36 -7.46 7.10
C LEU A 2 6.67 -8.22 6.86
N VAL A 3 7.71 -7.90 7.62
CA VAL A 3 9.01 -8.57 7.53
C VAL A 3 8.91 -10.05 7.85
N ASP A 4 8.16 -10.42 8.90
CA ASP A 4 7.96 -11.82 9.26
C ASP A 4 7.22 -12.60 8.16
N ALA A 5 6.21 -11.97 7.54
CA ALA A 5 5.49 -12.55 6.40
C ALA A 5 6.40 -12.71 5.18
N PHE A 6 7.22 -11.68 4.88
CA PHE A 6 8.14 -11.70 3.75
C PHE A 6 9.22 -12.79 3.90
N GLN A 7 9.79 -12.96 5.08
CA GLN A 7 10.79 -13.99 5.35
C GLN A 7 10.28 -15.43 5.12
N LYS A 8 8.95 -15.64 5.22
CA LYS A 8 8.32 -16.93 4.89
C LYS A 8 8.08 -17.14 3.39
N ILE A 9 8.34 -16.17 2.53
CA ILE A 9 8.21 -16.31 1.08
C ILE A 9 9.42 -17.06 0.54
N ASP A 10 9.18 -18.25 0.00
CA ASP A 10 10.21 -19.07 -0.64
C ASP A 10 10.36 -18.66 -2.12
N ASN A 11 10.95 -17.49 -2.33
CA ASN A 11 11.31 -17.00 -3.65
C ASN A 11 12.59 -16.13 -3.54
N PRO A 12 13.73 -16.58 -4.06
CA PRO A 12 14.99 -15.83 -3.95
C PRO A 12 15.05 -14.58 -4.86
N ASN A 13 14.13 -14.46 -5.84
CA ASN A 13 14.15 -13.40 -6.85
C ASN A 13 13.28 -12.20 -6.47
N VAL A 14 12.80 -12.13 -5.22
CA VAL A 14 12.00 -10.99 -4.74
C VAL A 14 12.76 -10.21 -3.68
N GLU A 15 12.56 -8.89 -3.66
CA GLU A 15 13.12 -8.03 -2.63
C GLU A 15 12.02 -7.23 -1.94
N LEU A 16 12.19 -6.97 -0.65
CA LEU A 16 11.37 -6.07 0.15
C LEU A 16 12.16 -4.80 0.44
N HIS A 17 11.75 -3.70 -0.17
CA HIS A 17 12.33 -2.39 0.06
C HIS A 17 11.52 -1.63 1.10
N ILE A 18 12.17 -1.18 2.18
CA ILE A 18 11.54 -0.46 3.29
C ILE A 18 12.19 0.91 3.42
N TYR A 19 11.34 1.94 3.39
CA TYR A 19 11.73 3.34 3.53
C TYR A 19 11.08 3.96 4.76
N GLY A 20 11.79 4.85 5.42
CA GLY A 20 11.31 5.59 6.57
C GLY A 20 12.23 5.48 7.78
N TYR A 21 11.76 5.97 8.92
CA TYR A 21 12.44 5.87 10.20
C TYR A 21 11.43 5.54 11.30
N GLY A 22 11.90 5.01 12.40
CA GLY A 22 11.03 4.68 13.54
C GLY A 22 11.70 3.75 14.55
N ASN A 23 10.94 3.36 15.54
CA ASN A 23 11.43 2.55 16.67
C ASN A 23 11.94 1.17 16.25
N PHE A 24 11.51 0.66 15.09
CA PHE A 24 11.90 -0.65 14.54
C PHE A 24 13.17 -0.61 13.68
N GLU A 25 13.82 0.53 13.54
CA GLU A 25 14.97 0.68 12.64
C GLU A 25 16.10 -0.31 12.94
N LYS A 26 16.48 -0.43 14.22
CA LYS A 26 17.56 -1.35 14.62
C LYS A 26 17.20 -2.80 14.28
N GLU A 27 15.98 -3.21 14.54
CA GLU A 27 15.49 -4.55 14.21
C GLU A 27 15.47 -4.79 12.70
N LEU A 28 15.06 -3.80 11.89
CA LEU A 28 15.06 -3.89 10.42
C LEU A 28 16.48 -4.07 9.88
N ILE A 29 17.47 -3.36 10.43
CA ILE A 29 18.88 -3.52 10.05
C ILE A 29 19.37 -4.95 10.33
N GLU A 30 19.05 -5.50 11.51
CA GLU A 30 19.42 -6.88 11.84
C GLU A 30 18.71 -7.90 10.93
N ARG A 31 17.42 -7.70 10.65
CA ARG A 31 16.67 -8.57 9.73
C ARG A 31 17.24 -8.52 8.30
N ALA A 32 17.66 -7.35 7.83
CA ALA A 32 18.31 -7.17 6.52
C ALA A 32 19.69 -7.84 6.44
N ARG A 33 20.41 -7.97 7.55
CA ARG A 33 21.67 -8.74 7.62
C ARG A 33 21.45 -10.25 7.50
N ILE A 34 20.34 -10.74 8.05
CA ILE A 34 20.01 -12.18 8.04
C ILE A 34 19.40 -12.59 6.69
N ASP A 35 18.50 -11.78 6.13
CA ASP A 35 17.85 -12.02 4.84
C ASP A 35 18.22 -10.90 3.85
N SER A 36 19.12 -11.19 2.93
CA SER A 36 19.63 -10.22 1.96
C SER A 36 18.58 -9.68 1.00
N ARG A 37 17.40 -10.29 0.93
CA ARG A 37 16.26 -9.81 0.14
C ARG A 37 15.57 -8.62 0.80
N ILE A 38 15.79 -8.38 2.09
CA ILE A 38 15.24 -7.25 2.83
C ILE A 38 16.21 -6.09 2.72
N LYS A 39 15.72 -4.96 2.18
CA LYS A 39 16.51 -3.73 2.00
C LYS A 39 15.91 -2.62 2.85
N TYR A 40 16.57 -2.28 3.96
CA TYR A 40 16.24 -1.07 4.70
C TYR A 40 17.01 0.11 4.11
N LEU A 41 16.32 1.06 3.51
CA LEU A 41 16.89 2.12 2.68
C LEU A 41 16.77 3.52 3.32
N GLY A 42 16.38 3.57 4.61
CA GLY A 42 16.27 4.81 5.37
C GLY A 42 15.25 5.79 4.82
N THR A 43 15.48 7.07 5.04
CA THR A 43 14.59 8.15 4.59
C THR A 43 15.00 8.69 3.23
N LYS A 44 13.99 8.98 2.41
CA LYS A 44 14.13 9.66 1.11
C LYS A 44 13.18 10.86 1.03
N SER A 45 13.44 11.77 0.14
CA SER A 45 12.50 12.85 -0.19
C SER A 45 11.22 12.28 -0.81
N ASN A 46 10.10 13.02 -0.73
CA ASN A 46 8.84 12.59 -1.33
C ASN A 46 8.97 12.30 -2.83
N LYS A 47 9.79 13.07 -3.56
CA LYS A 47 10.04 12.85 -4.97
C LYS A 47 10.70 11.49 -5.22
N GLU A 48 11.76 11.19 -4.47
CA GLU A 48 12.45 9.89 -4.57
C GLU A 48 11.55 8.73 -4.18
N ILE A 49 10.69 8.89 -3.14
CA ILE A 49 9.73 7.86 -2.74
C ILE A 49 8.74 7.57 -3.88
N VAL A 50 8.23 8.60 -4.56
CA VAL A 50 7.33 8.40 -5.71
C VAL A 50 8.04 7.66 -6.85
N GLU A 51 9.30 7.99 -7.12
CA GLU A 51 10.12 7.29 -8.13
C GLU A 51 10.31 5.80 -7.76
N GLU A 52 10.55 5.49 -6.49
CA GLU A 52 10.66 4.11 -6.01
C GLU A 52 9.31 3.36 -6.04
N GLN A 53 8.22 4.04 -5.71
CA GLN A 53 6.87 3.46 -5.81
C GLN A 53 6.55 3.04 -7.25
N ILE A 54 6.89 3.87 -8.24
CA ILE A 54 6.64 3.60 -9.67
C ILE A 54 7.46 2.39 -10.17
N LYS A 55 8.66 2.17 -9.62
CA LYS A 55 9.53 1.04 -9.99
C LYS A 55 9.11 -0.27 -9.35
N ALA A 56 8.34 -0.24 -8.27
CA ALA A 56 7.94 -1.42 -7.54
C ALA A 56 6.89 -2.24 -8.30
N HIS A 57 6.94 -3.57 -8.17
CA HIS A 57 5.92 -4.46 -8.73
C HIS A 57 4.64 -4.47 -7.89
N LEU A 58 4.76 -4.26 -6.58
CA LEU A 58 3.67 -4.26 -5.62
C LEU A 58 4.00 -3.33 -4.47
N LEU A 59 3.09 -2.44 -4.10
CA LEU A 59 3.15 -1.68 -2.86
C LEU A 59 2.39 -2.41 -1.77
N VAL A 60 2.93 -2.42 -0.55
CA VAL A 60 2.29 -3.09 0.59
C VAL A 60 2.12 -2.11 1.74
N ASN A 61 0.88 -1.91 2.17
CA ASN A 61 0.52 -1.05 3.31
C ASN A 61 -0.25 -1.85 4.38
N PRO A 62 0.43 -2.72 5.15
CA PRO A 62 -0.20 -3.62 6.09
C PRO A 62 -0.37 -2.90 7.44
N ARG A 63 -1.49 -2.24 7.64
CA ARG A 63 -1.83 -1.57 8.89
C ARG A 63 -2.80 -2.41 9.71
N PHE A 64 -2.55 -2.57 11.01
CA PHE A 64 -3.54 -3.16 11.91
C PHE A 64 -4.78 -2.25 12.03
N THR A 65 -5.96 -2.84 11.90
CA THR A 65 -7.23 -2.11 11.93
C THR A 65 -7.77 -1.87 13.34
N ASN A 66 -7.25 -2.60 14.34
CA ASN A 66 -7.66 -2.52 15.74
C ASN A 66 -7.15 -1.27 16.49
N ALA A 67 -6.22 -0.52 15.93
CA ALA A 67 -5.73 0.71 16.55
C ALA A 67 -6.82 1.79 16.52
N GLU A 68 -7.14 2.37 17.67
CA GLU A 68 -8.26 3.30 17.85
C GLU A 68 -8.22 4.49 16.88
N PHE A 69 -7.04 5.06 16.66
CA PHE A 69 -6.86 6.20 15.74
C PHE A 69 -7.15 5.86 14.27
N VAL A 70 -7.09 4.59 13.89
CA VAL A 70 -7.35 4.13 12.51
C VAL A 70 -8.82 4.28 12.15
N LYS A 71 -9.72 4.19 13.13
CA LYS A 71 -11.16 4.33 12.94
C LYS A 71 -11.57 5.72 12.47
N TYR A 72 -10.79 6.74 12.83
CA TYR A 72 -11.12 8.15 12.57
C TYR A 72 -10.23 8.81 11.53
N SER A 73 -9.27 8.09 10.97
CA SER A 73 -8.32 8.65 10.01
C SER A 73 -8.56 8.12 8.60
N PHE A 74 -8.67 9.04 7.63
CA PHE A 74 -8.60 8.64 6.23
C PHE A 74 -7.16 8.20 5.90
N PRO A 75 -6.98 7.05 5.25
CA PRO A 75 -5.64 6.55 4.93
C PRO A 75 -5.03 7.28 3.72
N SER A 76 -4.54 8.51 3.90
CA SER A 76 -3.92 9.32 2.83
C SER A 76 -2.79 8.57 2.10
N LYS A 77 -2.06 7.70 2.80
CA LYS A 77 -1.03 6.85 2.20
C LYS A 77 -1.59 5.88 1.14
N VAL A 78 -2.81 5.36 1.32
CA VAL A 78 -3.47 4.54 0.30
C VAL A 78 -3.65 5.34 -0.99
N MET A 79 -4.15 6.57 -0.87
CA MET A 79 -4.35 7.45 -2.03
C MET A 79 -3.03 7.81 -2.73
N GLU A 80 -1.98 8.12 -1.96
CA GLU A 80 -0.64 8.39 -2.47
C GLU A 80 -0.09 7.18 -3.25
N CYS A 81 -0.21 5.97 -2.69
CA CYS A 81 0.21 4.75 -3.36
C CYS A 81 -0.59 4.50 -4.66
N MET A 82 -1.91 4.70 -4.65
CA MET A 82 -2.74 4.52 -5.84
C MET A 82 -2.36 5.49 -6.97
N VAL A 83 -1.99 6.74 -6.65
CA VAL A 83 -1.57 7.73 -7.66
C VAL A 83 -0.28 7.33 -8.36
N SER A 84 0.59 6.54 -7.75
CA SER A 84 1.81 6.05 -8.41
C SER A 84 1.50 5.20 -9.66
N GLY A 85 0.36 4.51 -9.67
CA GLY A 85 -0.02 3.55 -10.71
C GLY A 85 0.53 2.14 -10.47
N THR A 86 1.19 1.93 -9.33
CA THR A 86 1.65 0.62 -8.89
C THR A 86 0.54 -0.06 -8.07
N PRO A 87 0.26 -1.35 -8.27
CA PRO A 87 -0.77 -2.04 -7.52
C PRO A 87 -0.49 -2.01 -6.03
N LEU A 88 -1.54 -1.86 -5.24
CA LEU A 88 -1.46 -1.74 -3.79
C LEU A 88 -2.15 -2.92 -3.09
N LEU A 89 -1.43 -3.57 -2.19
CA LEU A 89 -1.97 -4.50 -1.20
C LEU A 89 -2.10 -3.76 0.15
N THR A 90 -3.29 -3.74 0.73
CA THR A 90 -3.55 -3.05 2.00
C THR A 90 -4.57 -3.80 2.86
N THR A 91 -4.63 -3.50 4.15
CA THR A 91 -5.72 -3.95 5.04
C THR A 91 -7.00 -3.16 4.77
N CYS A 92 -8.14 -3.73 5.12
CA CYS A 92 -9.45 -3.07 5.03
C CYS A 92 -9.58 -2.04 6.15
N LEU A 93 -9.01 -0.85 5.95
CA LEU A 93 -9.00 0.21 6.95
C LEU A 93 -10.40 0.79 7.15
N PRO A 94 -10.90 0.93 8.40
CA PRO A 94 -12.25 1.44 8.68
C PRO A 94 -12.55 2.81 8.07
N GLY A 95 -11.54 3.68 7.95
CA GLY A 95 -11.67 5.00 7.33
C GLY A 95 -11.59 5.00 5.80
N MET A 96 -11.42 3.85 5.15
CA MET A 96 -11.33 3.75 3.69
C MET A 96 -12.73 3.56 3.08
N PRO A 97 -13.20 4.49 2.24
CA PRO A 97 -14.49 4.35 1.58
C PRO A 97 -14.56 3.10 0.67
N MET A 98 -15.72 2.47 0.60
CA MET A 98 -15.92 1.23 -0.16
C MET A 98 -15.62 1.36 -1.66
N ASP A 99 -15.75 2.56 -2.20
CA ASP A 99 -15.46 2.83 -3.61
C ASP A 99 -13.97 2.74 -3.99
N TYR A 100 -13.06 2.57 -3.01
CA TYR A 100 -11.64 2.26 -3.22
C TYR A 100 -11.37 0.76 -3.39
N TYR A 101 -12.23 -0.10 -2.81
CA TYR A 101 -12.00 -1.55 -2.73
C TYR A 101 -11.75 -2.23 -4.08
N PRO A 102 -12.48 -1.89 -5.17
CA PRO A 102 -12.22 -2.51 -6.47
C PRO A 102 -10.83 -2.25 -7.04
N TYR A 103 -10.13 -1.23 -6.54
CA TYR A 103 -8.87 -0.75 -7.11
C TYR A 103 -7.62 -1.15 -6.31
N VAL A 104 -7.79 -1.89 -5.21
CA VAL A 104 -6.68 -2.37 -4.38
C VAL A 104 -6.83 -3.87 -4.13
N TYR A 105 -5.74 -4.51 -3.75
CA TYR A 105 -5.78 -5.86 -3.19
C TYR A 105 -5.96 -5.76 -1.68
N MET A 106 -6.75 -6.66 -1.10
CA MET A 106 -7.06 -6.65 0.32
C MET A 106 -6.37 -7.80 1.05
N ILE A 107 -5.87 -7.53 2.24
CA ILE A 107 -5.45 -8.53 3.21
C ILE A 107 -6.71 -8.94 3.97
N GLU A 108 -7.16 -10.19 3.79
CA GLU A 108 -8.41 -10.69 4.38
C GLU A 108 -8.31 -10.86 5.89
N GLU A 109 -7.15 -11.35 6.38
CA GLU A 109 -6.90 -11.55 7.81
C GLU A 109 -5.57 -10.90 8.20
N GLU A 110 -5.55 -10.24 9.35
CA GLU A 110 -4.37 -9.56 9.87
C GLU A 110 -3.39 -10.55 10.54
N THR A 111 -3.05 -11.62 9.83
CA THR A 111 -2.11 -12.65 10.26
C THR A 111 -0.87 -12.69 9.34
N ILE A 112 0.25 -13.16 9.89
CA ILE A 112 1.49 -13.33 9.13
C ILE A 112 1.28 -14.30 7.96
N ASP A 113 0.56 -15.39 8.18
CA ASP A 113 0.36 -16.43 7.18
C ASP A 113 -0.58 -15.98 6.06
N CYS A 114 -1.64 -15.21 6.38
CA CYS A 114 -2.51 -14.62 5.37
C CYS A 114 -1.74 -13.61 4.51
N LEU A 115 -0.97 -12.72 5.12
CA LEU A 115 -0.16 -11.73 4.41
C LEU A 115 0.88 -12.41 3.51
N GLN A 116 1.60 -13.41 4.01
CA GLN A 116 2.57 -14.18 3.23
C GLN A 116 1.92 -14.84 2.01
N LYS A 117 0.80 -15.56 2.21
CA LYS A 117 0.08 -16.24 1.14
C LYS A 117 -0.44 -15.24 0.09
N THR A 118 -0.99 -14.11 0.55
CA THR A 118 -1.50 -13.08 -0.35
C THR A 118 -0.39 -12.46 -1.19
N ILE A 119 0.74 -12.09 -0.60
CA ILE A 119 1.89 -11.57 -1.35
C ILE A 119 2.37 -12.63 -2.35
N SER A 120 2.57 -13.88 -1.91
CA SER A 120 3.04 -14.95 -2.79
C SER A 120 2.10 -15.21 -3.99
N LYS A 121 0.78 -15.14 -3.76
CA LYS A 121 -0.22 -15.24 -4.84
C LYS A 121 -0.12 -14.08 -5.82
N LEU A 122 -0.01 -12.85 -5.33
CA LEU A 122 0.08 -11.67 -6.19
C LEU A 122 1.37 -11.67 -7.03
N LEU A 123 2.49 -12.13 -6.48
CA LEU A 123 3.77 -12.24 -7.19
C LEU A 123 3.75 -13.32 -8.30
N GLN A 124 2.74 -14.18 -8.35
CA GLN A 124 2.55 -15.17 -9.42
C GLN A 124 1.64 -14.68 -10.54
N LEU A 125 0.95 -13.54 -10.35
CA LEU A 125 0.10 -12.97 -11.40
C LEU A 125 0.96 -12.45 -12.56
N PRO A 126 0.42 -12.47 -13.78
CA PRO A 126 1.02 -11.78 -14.92
C PRO A 126 1.27 -10.30 -14.59
N ILE A 127 2.43 -9.78 -15.00
CA ILE A 127 2.79 -8.40 -14.70
C ILE A 127 1.80 -7.40 -15.31
N GLU A 128 1.20 -7.76 -16.44
CA GLU A 128 0.17 -6.97 -17.12
C GLU A 128 -1.08 -6.81 -16.27
N GLU A 129 -1.49 -7.86 -15.55
CA GLU A 129 -2.66 -7.83 -14.65
C GLU A 129 -2.40 -6.90 -13.46
N LEU A 130 -1.20 -7.00 -12.87
CA LEU A 130 -0.77 -6.12 -11.80
C LEU A 130 -0.75 -4.66 -12.26
N HIS A 131 -0.15 -4.38 -13.42
CA HIS A 131 -0.09 -3.03 -13.99
C HIS A 131 -1.47 -2.49 -14.35
N GLN A 132 -2.36 -3.32 -14.88
CA GLN A 132 -3.74 -2.91 -15.16
C GLN A 132 -4.42 -2.45 -13.88
N LYS A 133 -4.34 -3.24 -12.81
CA LYS A 133 -4.92 -2.90 -11.49
C LYS A 133 -4.38 -1.57 -10.96
N GLY A 134 -3.06 -1.37 -11.01
CA GLY A 134 -2.42 -0.12 -10.60
C GLY A 134 -2.87 1.09 -11.43
N ASN A 135 -2.96 0.94 -12.75
CA ASN A 135 -3.40 2.01 -13.64
C ASN A 135 -4.88 2.37 -13.43
N GLU A 136 -5.74 1.38 -13.16
CA GLU A 136 -7.14 1.61 -12.81
C GLU A 136 -7.26 2.37 -11.47
N ALA A 137 -6.46 2.00 -10.47
CA ALA A 137 -6.37 2.71 -9.20
C ALA A 137 -5.96 4.18 -9.38
N LYS A 138 -4.92 4.44 -10.17
CA LYS A 138 -4.45 5.79 -10.49
C LYS A 138 -5.54 6.62 -11.16
N ARG A 139 -6.17 6.08 -12.19
CA ARG A 139 -7.25 6.75 -12.91
C ARG A 139 -8.41 7.08 -11.99
N PHE A 140 -8.86 6.13 -11.17
CA PHE A 140 -9.92 6.34 -10.19
C PHE A 140 -9.63 7.52 -9.26
N VAL A 141 -8.43 7.60 -8.69
CA VAL A 141 -8.07 8.69 -7.78
C VAL A 141 -7.99 10.03 -8.52
N LEU A 142 -7.33 10.08 -9.67
CA LEU A 142 -7.15 11.33 -10.43
C LEU A 142 -8.47 11.89 -10.96
N GLU A 143 -9.42 11.04 -11.37
CA GLU A 143 -10.70 11.45 -11.92
C GLU A 143 -11.76 11.74 -10.83
N ASN A 144 -11.78 10.97 -9.73
CA ASN A 144 -12.88 11.00 -8.77
C ASN A 144 -12.52 11.60 -7.41
N LYS A 145 -11.24 11.70 -7.06
CA LYS A 145 -10.79 12.11 -5.72
C LYS A 145 -9.97 13.41 -5.72
N ASN A 146 -9.97 14.13 -6.84
CA ASN A 146 -9.31 15.43 -6.93
C ASN A 146 -10.16 16.55 -6.26
N TYR A 147 -9.49 17.69 -6.01
CA TYR A 147 -10.12 18.83 -5.32
C TYR A 147 -11.35 19.39 -6.03
N LYS A 148 -11.39 19.35 -7.38
CA LYS A 148 -12.53 19.84 -8.16
C LYS A 148 -13.77 19.00 -7.88
N LYS A 149 -13.63 17.66 -7.93
CA LYS A 149 -14.71 16.73 -7.62
C LYS A 149 -15.19 16.84 -6.17
N GLN A 150 -14.30 17.09 -5.22
CA GLN A 150 -14.71 17.31 -3.83
C GLN A 150 -15.46 18.64 -3.68
N ALA A 151 -15.04 19.72 -4.36
CA ALA A 151 -15.76 21.00 -4.37
C ALA A 151 -17.16 20.87 -5.01
N GLU A 152 -17.29 20.16 -6.15
CA GLU A 152 -18.59 19.89 -6.79
C GLU A 152 -19.56 19.16 -5.83
N LYS A 153 -19.08 18.15 -5.10
CA LYS A 153 -19.88 17.43 -4.10
C LYS A 153 -20.36 18.36 -2.98
N LEU A 154 -19.48 19.21 -2.48
CA LEU A 154 -19.81 20.17 -1.43
C LEU A 154 -20.87 21.18 -1.90
N LEU A 155 -20.68 21.75 -3.09
CA LEU A 155 -21.65 22.68 -3.68
C LEU A 155 -23.01 22.02 -3.90
N THR A 156 -23.05 20.77 -4.35
CA THR A 156 -24.30 20.00 -4.50
C THR A 156 -25.02 19.78 -3.17
N LEU A 157 -24.25 19.56 -2.09
CA LEU A 157 -24.81 19.41 -0.75
C LEU A 157 -25.43 20.72 -0.25
N LEU A 158 -24.71 21.82 -0.40
CA LEU A 158 -25.18 23.16 0.01
C LEU A 158 -26.44 23.62 -0.77
N ALA A 159 -26.53 23.26 -2.06
CA ALA A 159 -27.69 23.60 -2.90
C ALA A 159 -29.00 22.83 -2.51
N LYS A 160 -28.87 21.78 -1.69
CA LYS A 160 -30.01 20.98 -1.19
C LYS A 160 -30.49 21.39 0.20
N MET A 161 -29.77 22.29 0.84
CA MET A 161 -30.13 22.87 2.14
C MET A 161 -30.99 24.13 1.97
#